data_7c6aff1866c3e226478f204975337efd
#
_entry.id   7c6aff1866c3e226478f204975337efd
#
_cell.length_a   1.000
_cell.length_b   1.000
_cell.length_c   1.000
_cell.angle_alpha   90.00
_cell.angle_beta   90.00
_cell.angle_gamma   90.00
#
_symmetry.space_group_name_H-M   'P 1'
#
loop_
_entity.id
_entity.type
_entity.pdbx_description
1 polymer ?
#
loop_
_entity_poly.entity_id
_entity_poly.type
_entity_poly.pdbx_seq_one_letter_code
_entity_poly.pdbx_strand_id
1 'polypeptide(L)'
;MATKTGGARTLYDKLWDDHVVREDDDGTVLLYIDRQLVHEVTSPQAFEGLRLAHRRPWRASANVATADHNVPTTGLENGITDPVAKLQVETLGKNCTEFGIQEFGMGDIRQGIVHVMGPEQGATLPGMTVVCGDSHTSTHGAFGALAHGIGTSEVEHVMATQCLIQKKSKNMKVEVTGALQAGVTAKDVVLAIIGEIGTAGGTGYAIEFAGEAIRSLSIEGRMTVCNMAIEAGARSGIIAVDDKTIDYFKGRPFSPTGKNWYKAVETWKNLHSDADAHFDHVVTLDGAAIKPQVTWGTSPEMVVAFDQCVPDPANENDPVKREGMKKALRYMGLEANTPITQIAIDKAFIGSCTNSRIEDLRAAANVAKGKKVAANVKQALVVPGSGLVKVQAEKEGLDKIFIDAGFEWREPGCSMCLAMNADRLEAGERCASTSNRNFEGRQGKGGRTHLVSPAMAAAAAIAGHFVDVDTLSH
;
A
#
# COMPACT_ATOMS: atom_id res chain seq x y z
N MET A 1 34.80 -12.61 1.11
CA MET A 1 34.27 -11.43 0.38
C MET A 1 34.33 -11.76 -1.10
N ALA A 2 33.18 -12.06 -1.70
CA ALA A 2 33.12 -12.28 -3.14
C ALA A 2 33.47 -10.96 -3.84
N THR A 3 34.38 -10.99 -4.80
CA THR A 3 34.78 -9.87 -5.63
C THR A 3 33.55 -9.42 -6.45
N LYS A 4 32.99 -8.25 -6.11
CA LYS A 4 31.94 -7.61 -6.90
C LYS A 4 32.42 -7.49 -8.34
N THR A 5 31.77 -8.17 -9.27
CA THR A 5 32.00 -8.01 -10.71
C THR A 5 31.71 -6.56 -11.07
N GLY A 6 32.66 -5.86 -11.68
CA GLY A 6 32.62 -4.43 -11.96
C GLY A 6 31.69 -4.02 -13.11
N GLY A 7 30.46 -4.53 -13.15
CA GLY A 7 29.41 -4.17 -14.11
C GLY A 7 28.43 -3.14 -13.54
N ALA A 8 27.67 -2.48 -14.42
CA ALA A 8 26.57 -1.59 -14.05
C ALA A 8 25.48 -2.38 -13.30
N ARG A 9 24.95 -1.83 -12.21
CA ARG A 9 23.99 -2.49 -11.31
C ARG A 9 22.67 -1.74 -11.24
N THR A 10 21.57 -2.47 -11.14
CA THR A 10 20.27 -1.89 -10.81
C THR A 10 20.24 -1.46 -9.33
N LEU A 11 19.26 -0.62 -8.98
CA LEU A 11 19.02 -0.28 -7.58
C LEU A 11 18.75 -1.52 -6.74
N TYR A 12 17.97 -2.47 -7.26
CA TYR A 12 17.69 -3.74 -6.58
C TYR A 12 18.99 -4.54 -6.35
N ASP A 13 19.88 -4.63 -7.36
CA ASP A 13 21.17 -5.33 -7.19
C ASP A 13 22.02 -4.68 -6.10
N LYS A 14 22.09 -3.35 -6.06
CA LYS A 14 22.82 -2.62 -5.01
C LYS A 14 22.28 -2.93 -3.62
N LEU A 15 20.95 -2.83 -3.45
CA LEU A 15 20.29 -3.12 -2.19
C LEU A 15 20.48 -4.58 -1.77
N TRP A 16 20.34 -5.51 -2.70
CA TRP A 16 20.53 -6.93 -2.43
C TRP A 16 21.97 -7.25 -2.02
N ASP A 17 22.93 -6.89 -2.85
CA ASP A 17 24.35 -7.21 -2.65
C ASP A 17 24.92 -6.64 -1.34
N ASP A 18 24.43 -5.47 -0.92
CA ASP A 18 24.85 -4.84 0.34
C ASP A 18 24.33 -5.57 1.60
N HIS A 19 23.32 -6.46 1.44
CA HIS A 19 22.71 -7.21 2.55
C HIS A 19 22.97 -8.72 2.53
N VAL A 20 23.66 -9.23 1.51
CA VAL A 20 24.04 -10.64 1.44
C VAL A 20 25.03 -10.98 2.56
N VAL A 21 24.64 -11.87 3.46
CA VAL A 21 25.51 -12.44 4.52
C VAL A 21 26.24 -13.65 3.99
N ARG A 22 25.54 -14.53 3.28
CA ARG A 22 26.06 -15.77 2.69
C ARG A 22 25.21 -16.15 1.48
N GLU A 23 25.86 -16.69 0.48
CA GLU A 23 25.23 -17.33 -0.67
C GLU A 23 25.66 -18.80 -0.70
N ASP A 24 24.70 -19.70 -0.86
CA ASP A 24 24.91 -21.13 -0.97
C ASP A 24 24.98 -21.54 -2.46
N ASP A 25 25.53 -22.73 -2.75
CA ASP A 25 25.80 -23.20 -4.12
C ASP A 25 24.54 -23.35 -4.98
N ASP A 26 23.36 -23.46 -4.38
CA ASP A 26 22.07 -23.55 -5.08
C ASP A 26 21.44 -22.17 -5.38
N GLY A 27 22.18 -21.07 -5.11
CA GLY A 27 21.72 -19.69 -5.28
C GLY A 27 20.78 -19.21 -4.16
N THR A 28 20.66 -19.97 -3.07
CA THR A 28 19.97 -19.54 -1.85
C THR A 28 20.86 -18.57 -1.09
N VAL A 29 20.28 -17.48 -0.64
CA VAL A 29 20.99 -16.39 0.06
C VAL A 29 20.44 -16.22 1.45
N LEU A 30 21.34 -16.08 2.43
CA LEU A 30 21.05 -15.55 3.75
C LEU A 30 21.17 -14.02 3.66
N LEU A 31 20.04 -13.34 3.72
CA LEU A 31 19.92 -11.88 3.58
C LEU A 31 19.76 -11.25 4.96
N TYR A 32 20.56 -10.23 5.28
CA TYR A 32 20.40 -9.44 6.49
C TYR A 32 19.18 -8.53 6.39
N ILE A 33 18.43 -8.40 7.49
CA ILE A 33 17.22 -7.57 7.57
C ILE A 33 17.45 -6.44 8.58
N ASP A 34 17.40 -5.19 8.11
CA ASP A 34 17.61 -4.00 8.94
C ASP A 34 16.44 -3.71 9.85
N ARG A 35 15.23 -3.87 9.34
CA ARG A 35 13.99 -3.49 10.02
C ARG A 35 12.92 -4.55 9.84
N GLN A 36 12.27 -4.92 10.92
CA GLN A 36 11.03 -5.67 10.91
C GLN A 36 9.91 -4.84 11.52
N LEU A 37 8.83 -4.67 10.76
CA LEU A 37 7.60 -4.09 11.28
C LEU A 37 6.67 -5.22 11.74
N VAL A 38 5.97 -5.01 12.84
CA VAL A 38 5.21 -6.05 13.53
C VAL A 38 3.81 -5.56 13.81
N HIS A 39 2.80 -6.40 13.53
CA HIS A 39 1.41 -6.11 13.87
C HIS A 39 0.72 -7.33 14.51
N GLU A 40 -0.50 -7.14 15.02
CA GLU A 40 -1.19 -8.11 15.87
C GLU A 40 -1.62 -9.40 15.17
N VAL A 41 -1.76 -9.40 13.83
CA VAL A 41 -2.33 -10.56 13.12
C VAL A 41 -1.31 -11.68 12.91
N THR A 42 -0.08 -11.35 12.51
CA THR A 42 0.95 -12.35 12.11
C THR A 42 2.04 -12.57 13.14
N SER A 43 1.99 -11.88 14.28
CA SER A 43 3.04 -11.95 15.30
C SER A 43 2.79 -12.92 16.46
N PRO A 44 1.56 -13.28 16.86
CA PRO A 44 1.35 -14.11 18.07
C PRO A 44 2.11 -15.42 18.04
N GLN A 45 2.05 -16.18 16.94
CA GLN A 45 2.72 -17.46 16.79
C GLN A 45 4.25 -17.30 16.71
N ALA A 46 4.74 -16.20 16.11
CA ALA A 46 6.16 -15.90 16.04
C ALA A 46 6.76 -15.68 17.45
N PHE A 47 6.08 -14.91 18.29
CA PHE A 47 6.49 -14.72 19.69
C PHE A 47 6.41 -16.01 20.51
N GLU A 48 5.37 -16.82 20.28
CA GLU A 48 5.25 -18.13 20.94
C GLU A 48 6.39 -19.07 20.54
N GLY A 49 6.75 -19.11 19.25
CA GLY A 49 7.89 -19.88 18.77
C GLY A 49 9.21 -19.46 19.46
N LEU A 50 9.44 -18.15 19.64
CA LEU A 50 10.60 -17.65 20.39
C LEU A 50 10.60 -18.15 21.84
N ARG A 51 9.45 -18.15 22.54
CA ARG A 51 9.33 -18.68 23.92
C ARG A 51 9.66 -20.16 23.98
N LEU A 52 9.04 -20.95 23.13
CA LEU A 52 9.24 -22.41 23.08
C LEU A 52 10.69 -22.76 22.75
N ALA A 53 11.34 -21.97 21.91
CA ALA A 53 12.77 -22.14 21.58
C ALA A 53 13.71 -21.51 22.61
N HIS A 54 13.22 -20.93 23.69
CA HIS A 54 14.00 -20.19 24.71
C HIS A 54 14.90 -19.11 24.10
N ARG A 55 14.40 -18.42 23.05
CA ARG A 55 15.11 -17.34 22.33
C ARG A 55 14.51 -15.98 22.62
N ARG A 56 15.34 -14.97 22.51
CA ARG A 56 14.92 -13.56 22.47
C ARG A 56 15.22 -12.98 21.09
N PRO A 57 14.56 -11.89 20.71
CA PRO A 57 14.94 -11.17 19.48
C PRO A 57 16.43 -10.83 19.53
N TRP A 58 17.12 -11.14 18.43
CA TRP A 58 18.55 -10.85 18.28
C TRP A 58 18.83 -9.36 18.49
N ARG A 59 17.96 -8.51 17.95
CA ARG A 59 18.05 -7.06 18.05
C ARG A 59 16.64 -6.49 18.21
N ALA A 60 16.16 -6.37 19.47
CA ALA A 60 14.81 -5.89 19.75
C ALA A 60 14.54 -4.52 19.11
N SER A 61 15.53 -3.60 19.11
CA SER A 61 15.43 -2.27 18.50
C SER A 61 15.27 -2.25 16.98
N ALA A 62 15.52 -3.36 16.29
CA ALA A 62 15.25 -3.51 14.86
C ALA A 62 13.76 -3.79 14.58
N ASN A 63 12.98 -4.11 15.60
CA ASN A 63 11.55 -4.38 15.49
C ASN A 63 10.76 -3.16 15.99
N VAL A 64 9.71 -2.78 15.27
CA VAL A 64 8.77 -1.73 15.65
C VAL A 64 7.36 -2.23 15.42
N ALA A 65 6.51 -2.12 16.42
CA ALA A 65 5.17 -2.70 16.42
C ALA A 65 4.06 -1.63 16.48
N THR A 66 2.92 -1.97 15.88
CA THR A 66 1.66 -1.25 16.02
C THR A 66 0.49 -2.20 15.73
N ALA A 67 -0.67 -1.96 16.33
CA ALA A 67 -1.90 -2.67 15.97
C ALA A 67 -2.68 -1.82 14.95
N ASP A 68 -3.14 -2.44 13.85
CA ASP A 68 -3.79 -1.72 12.75
C ASP A 68 -4.95 -2.46 12.07
N HIS A 69 -5.00 -3.78 12.13
CA HIS A 69 -6.01 -4.61 11.46
C HIS A 69 -7.28 -4.81 12.29
N ASN A 70 -7.13 -5.12 13.57
CA ASN A 70 -8.22 -5.46 14.49
C ASN A 70 -8.62 -4.29 15.40
N VAL A 71 -8.17 -3.09 15.10
CA VAL A 71 -8.53 -1.90 15.86
C VAL A 71 -9.89 -1.36 15.37
N PRO A 72 -10.80 -0.95 16.30
CA PRO A 72 -12.03 -0.28 15.91
C PRO A 72 -11.74 1.12 15.38
N THR A 73 -12.56 1.56 14.43
CA THR A 73 -12.51 2.93 13.87
C THR A 73 -13.58 3.84 14.45
N THR A 74 -14.42 3.32 15.33
CA THR A 74 -15.47 4.05 16.09
C THR A 74 -15.56 3.49 17.50
N GLY A 75 -16.09 4.28 18.44
CA GLY A 75 -16.40 3.83 19.78
C GLY A 75 -15.18 3.42 20.62
N LEU A 76 -14.03 4.07 20.39
CA LEU A 76 -12.79 3.76 21.11
C LEU A 76 -12.94 3.83 22.63
N GLU A 77 -13.84 4.67 23.12
CA GLU A 77 -14.16 4.80 24.54
C GLU A 77 -14.72 3.51 25.16
N ASN A 78 -15.28 2.64 24.33
CA ASN A 78 -15.82 1.32 24.73
C ASN A 78 -14.76 0.20 24.61
N GLY A 79 -13.55 0.53 24.13
CA GLY A 79 -12.52 -0.45 23.83
C GLY A 79 -12.86 -1.36 22.64
N ILE A 80 -12.15 -2.47 22.52
CA ILE A 80 -12.39 -3.47 21.46
C ILE A 80 -13.47 -4.44 21.94
N THR A 81 -14.62 -4.45 21.26
CA THR A 81 -15.77 -5.26 21.63
C THR A 81 -15.70 -6.71 21.14
N ASP A 82 -15.07 -6.92 19.96
CA ASP A 82 -14.82 -8.27 19.46
C ASP A 82 -13.75 -8.98 20.31
N PRO A 83 -14.06 -10.15 20.93
CA PRO A 83 -13.14 -10.79 21.86
C PRO A 83 -11.87 -11.33 21.20
N VAL A 84 -11.91 -11.72 19.91
CA VAL A 84 -10.76 -12.22 19.17
C VAL A 84 -9.83 -11.07 18.80
N ALA A 85 -10.39 -10.00 18.26
CA ALA A 85 -9.67 -8.77 17.96
C ALA A 85 -8.97 -8.20 19.21
N LYS A 86 -9.72 -8.15 20.33
CA LYS A 86 -9.21 -7.71 21.64
C LYS A 86 -8.02 -8.56 22.07
N LEU A 87 -8.17 -9.89 22.03
CA LEU A 87 -7.11 -10.81 22.42
C LEU A 87 -5.84 -10.61 21.58
N GLN A 88 -5.99 -10.42 20.26
CA GLN A 88 -4.84 -10.24 19.37
C GLN A 88 -4.09 -8.94 19.68
N VAL A 89 -4.81 -7.82 19.83
CA VAL A 89 -4.22 -6.51 20.15
C VAL A 89 -3.55 -6.53 21.53
N GLU A 90 -4.22 -7.06 22.57
CA GLU A 90 -3.63 -7.18 23.91
C GLU A 90 -2.41 -8.12 23.94
N THR A 91 -2.43 -9.19 23.11
CA THR A 91 -1.32 -10.12 23.00
C THR A 91 -0.09 -9.45 22.38
N LEU A 92 -0.29 -8.59 21.36
CA LEU A 92 0.79 -7.81 20.79
C LEU A 92 1.48 -6.95 21.87
N GLY A 93 0.71 -6.19 22.65
CA GLY A 93 1.25 -5.33 23.71
C GLY A 93 2.01 -6.11 24.78
N LYS A 94 1.46 -7.26 25.24
CA LYS A 94 2.13 -8.15 26.18
C LYS A 94 3.45 -8.68 25.62
N ASN A 95 3.46 -9.13 24.37
CA ASN A 95 4.65 -9.64 23.68
C ASN A 95 5.71 -8.54 23.52
N CYS A 96 5.32 -7.34 23.08
CA CYS A 96 6.23 -6.22 22.92
C CYS A 96 6.89 -5.84 24.25
N THR A 97 6.13 -5.82 25.34
CA THR A 97 6.65 -5.57 26.70
C THR A 97 7.63 -6.66 27.13
N GLU A 98 7.27 -7.94 26.98
CA GLU A 98 8.09 -9.08 27.36
C GLU A 98 9.43 -9.11 26.62
N PHE A 99 9.39 -8.84 25.32
CA PHE A 99 10.56 -8.96 24.45
C PHE A 99 11.33 -7.65 24.26
N GLY A 100 10.85 -6.53 24.84
CA GLY A 100 11.52 -5.23 24.78
C GLY A 100 11.44 -4.57 23.39
N ILE A 101 10.36 -4.83 22.66
CA ILE A 101 10.09 -4.25 21.34
C ILE A 101 9.29 -2.97 21.53
N GLN A 102 9.63 -1.91 20.80
CA GLN A 102 8.88 -0.67 20.82
C GLN A 102 7.55 -0.84 20.10
N GLU A 103 6.46 -0.56 20.81
CA GLU A 103 5.11 -0.54 20.26
C GLU A 103 4.52 0.87 20.30
N PHE A 104 3.79 1.21 19.25
CA PHE A 104 2.85 2.33 19.19
C PHE A 104 1.44 1.75 19.26
N GLY A 105 0.97 1.47 20.47
CA GLY A 105 -0.31 0.81 20.74
C GLY A 105 -1.50 1.76 20.66
N MET A 106 -2.71 1.21 20.86
CA MET A 106 -3.94 2.00 20.91
C MET A 106 -3.84 3.09 21.98
N GLY A 107 -4.22 4.34 21.61
CA GLY A 107 -4.11 5.51 22.45
C GLY A 107 -2.80 6.30 22.29
N ASP A 108 -1.77 5.75 21.65
CA ASP A 108 -0.61 6.50 21.20
C ASP A 108 -0.95 7.28 19.93
N ILE A 109 -0.68 8.58 19.89
CA ILE A 109 -0.91 9.40 18.68
C ILE A 109 -0.16 8.90 17.45
N ARG A 110 0.91 8.12 17.64
CA ARG A 110 1.72 7.53 16.57
C ARG A 110 1.16 6.19 16.07
N GLN A 111 0.13 5.64 16.75
CA GLN A 111 -0.55 4.43 16.28
C GLN A 111 -1.16 4.68 14.90
N GLY A 112 -1.10 3.67 14.04
CA GLY A 112 -1.67 3.71 12.70
C GLY A 112 -1.34 2.46 11.90
N ILE A 113 -1.75 2.47 10.64
CA ILE A 113 -1.42 1.41 9.70
C ILE A 113 0.11 1.27 9.63
N VAL A 114 0.60 0.06 9.79
CA VAL A 114 2.04 -0.22 9.91
C VAL A 114 2.88 0.40 8.78
N HIS A 115 2.35 0.42 7.56
CA HIS A 115 3.00 1.01 6.37
C HIS A 115 2.83 2.53 6.25
N VAL A 116 2.09 3.15 7.16
CA VAL A 116 2.00 4.62 7.33
C VAL A 116 2.86 5.03 8.51
N MET A 117 2.66 4.40 9.67
CA MET A 117 3.40 4.68 10.90
C MET A 117 4.92 4.51 10.72
N GLY A 118 5.35 3.40 10.11
CA GLY A 118 6.78 3.12 9.91
C GLY A 118 7.53 4.25 9.22
N PRO A 119 7.11 4.70 8.02
CA PRO A 119 7.68 5.85 7.35
C PRO A 119 7.55 7.17 8.12
N GLU A 120 6.41 7.45 8.74
CA GLU A 120 6.21 8.68 9.53
C GLU A 120 7.18 8.79 10.68
N GLN A 121 7.54 7.68 11.31
CA GLN A 121 8.54 7.66 12.36
C GLN A 121 9.98 7.65 11.84
N GLY A 122 10.20 7.44 10.55
CA GLY A 122 11.54 7.20 9.99
C GLY A 122 12.07 5.81 10.35
N ALA A 123 11.20 4.87 10.70
CA ALA A 123 11.57 3.49 10.99
C ALA A 123 12.04 2.75 9.73
N THR A 124 11.58 3.19 8.55
CA THR A 124 12.12 2.83 7.26
C THR A 124 13.01 3.97 6.75
N LEU A 125 14.20 3.65 6.26
CA LEU A 125 15.12 4.63 5.68
C LEU A 125 15.65 4.10 4.34
N PRO A 126 16.12 5.00 3.44
CA PRO A 126 16.74 4.57 2.19
C PRO A 126 17.91 3.59 2.41
N GLY A 127 18.00 2.60 1.54
CA GLY A 127 19.06 1.59 1.60
C GLY A 127 18.80 0.42 2.56
N MET A 128 17.75 0.46 3.36
CA MET A 128 17.39 -0.64 4.28
C MET A 128 16.72 -1.82 3.58
N THR A 129 16.87 -3.00 4.19
CA THR A 129 15.96 -4.13 4.01
C THR A 129 14.86 -4.07 5.06
N VAL A 130 13.59 -4.11 4.62
CA VAL A 130 12.41 -3.98 5.50
C VAL A 130 11.45 -5.13 5.27
N VAL A 131 11.06 -5.81 6.34
CA VAL A 131 10.06 -6.90 6.25
C VAL A 131 8.93 -6.70 7.26
N CYS A 132 7.78 -7.27 6.94
CA CYS A 132 6.60 -7.31 7.80
C CYS A 132 5.76 -8.53 7.44
N GLY A 133 4.98 -9.04 8.37
CA GLY A 133 3.98 -10.09 8.13
C GLY A 133 2.76 -9.61 7.32
N ASP A 134 2.91 -8.58 6.50
CA ASP A 134 1.89 -8.01 5.62
C ASP A 134 2.38 -7.92 4.18
N SER A 135 1.53 -8.30 3.23
CA SER A 135 1.88 -8.34 1.80
C SER A 135 2.21 -6.97 1.20
N HIS A 136 1.67 -5.87 1.76
CA HIS A 136 1.90 -4.51 1.24
C HIS A 136 3.16 -3.83 1.81
N THR A 137 4.07 -4.60 2.40
CA THR A 137 5.39 -4.13 2.85
C THR A 137 6.21 -3.52 1.70
N SER A 138 5.91 -3.89 0.45
CA SER A 138 6.50 -3.24 -0.74
C SER A 138 6.30 -1.71 -0.78
N THR A 139 5.34 -1.15 -0.03
CA THR A 139 5.15 0.30 0.17
C THR A 139 6.46 1.01 0.50
N HIS A 140 7.31 0.40 1.32
CA HIS A 140 8.57 0.98 1.78
C HIS A 140 9.63 1.11 0.68
N GLY A 141 9.45 0.43 -0.46
CA GLY A 141 10.31 0.60 -1.63
C GLY A 141 10.24 2.00 -2.27
N ALA A 142 9.21 2.79 -1.95
CA ALA A 142 9.09 4.19 -2.33
C ALA A 142 10.28 5.07 -1.88
N PHE A 143 11.03 4.58 -0.91
CA PHE A 143 12.17 5.27 -0.32
C PHE A 143 13.53 4.71 -0.75
N GLY A 144 13.58 3.86 -1.78
CA GLY A 144 14.81 3.15 -2.14
C GLY A 144 15.22 2.13 -1.08
N ALA A 145 14.27 1.48 -0.45
CA ALA A 145 14.47 0.35 0.45
C ALA A 145 14.07 -0.96 -0.23
N LEU A 146 14.74 -2.05 0.09
CA LEU A 146 14.33 -3.39 -0.33
C LEU A 146 13.30 -3.92 0.67
N ALA A 147 12.04 -3.88 0.30
CA ALA A 147 10.94 -4.18 1.21
C ALA A 147 9.98 -5.21 0.63
N HIS A 148 9.59 -6.21 1.44
CA HIS A 148 8.62 -7.22 1.03
C HIS A 148 7.94 -7.90 2.23
N GLY A 149 6.74 -8.44 1.98
CA GLY A 149 5.99 -9.24 2.93
C GLY A 149 6.62 -10.60 3.18
N ILE A 150 6.44 -11.12 4.40
CA ILE A 150 6.92 -12.42 4.85
C ILE A 150 5.84 -13.19 5.60
N GLY A 151 5.97 -14.51 5.67
CA GLY A 151 5.06 -15.37 6.43
C GLY A 151 5.36 -15.37 7.93
N THR A 152 4.42 -15.86 8.74
CA THR A 152 4.53 -15.87 10.21
C THR A 152 5.80 -16.61 10.73
N SER A 153 6.17 -17.73 10.12
CA SER A 153 7.40 -18.45 10.48
C SER A 153 8.67 -17.67 10.13
N GLU A 154 8.62 -16.88 9.06
CA GLU A 154 9.72 -15.99 8.69
C GLU A 154 9.79 -14.78 9.64
N VAL A 155 8.65 -14.29 10.16
CA VAL A 155 8.60 -13.26 11.22
C VAL A 155 9.39 -13.72 12.45
N GLU A 156 9.14 -14.95 12.93
CA GLU A 156 9.91 -15.57 14.03
C GLU A 156 11.40 -15.66 13.69
N HIS A 157 11.72 -16.17 12.49
CA HIS A 157 13.09 -16.34 12.05
C HIS A 157 13.88 -15.02 12.03
N VAL A 158 13.28 -13.96 11.48
CA VAL A 158 13.89 -12.63 11.45
C VAL A 158 14.06 -12.06 12.86
N MET A 159 13.07 -12.20 13.75
CA MET A 159 13.24 -11.80 15.15
C MET A 159 14.43 -12.51 15.81
N ALA A 160 14.55 -13.82 15.60
CA ALA A 160 15.58 -14.64 16.23
C ALA A 160 16.99 -14.38 15.66
N THR A 161 17.13 -14.06 14.38
CA THR A 161 18.42 -14.10 13.68
C THR A 161 18.80 -12.80 12.97
N GLN A 162 17.87 -11.90 12.77
CA GLN A 162 17.98 -10.69 11.93
C GLN A 162 18.29 -11.03 10.47
N CYS A 163 18.01 -12.24 10.03
CA CYS A 163 18.28 -12.71 8.68
C CYS A 163 17.07 -13.43 8.10
N LEU A 164 17.05 -13.55 6.77
CA LEU A 164 16.02 -14.25 6.02
C LEU A 164 16.65 -15.06 4.89
N ILE A 165 16.16 -16.27 4.68
CA ILE A 165 16.59 -17.14 3.57
C ILE A 165 15.76 -16.79 2.36
N GLN A 166 16.41 -16.35 1.26
CA GLN A 166 15.75 -15.89 0.04
C GLN A 166 16.49 -16.32 -1.22
N LYS A 167 15.79 -16.28 -2.36
CA LYS A 167 16.39 -16.31 -3.69
C LYS A 167 16.25 -14.95 -4.35
N LYS A 168 17.29 -14.51 -5.05
CA LYS A 168 17.30 -13.23 -5.76
C LYS A 168 16.24 -13.21 -6.86
N SER A 169 15.41 -12.17 -6.90
CA SER A 169 14.45 -11.93 -7.97
C SER A 169 15.16 -11.42 -9.22
N LYS A 170 14.51 -11.53 -10.37
CA LYS A 170 14.90 -10.85 -11.60
C LYS A 170 14.60 -9.36 -11.50
N ASN A 171 15.27 -8.56 -12.31
CA ASN A 171 15.08 -7.12 -12.41
C ASN A 171 14.04 -6.78 -13.48
N MET A 172 12.97 -6.06 -13.11
CA MET A 172 12.00 -5.50 -14.05
C MET A 172 11.97 -3.98 -13.90
N LYS A 173 11.98 -3.26 -15.02
CA LYS A 173 11.74 -1.81 -15.03
C LYS A 173 10.36 -1.51 -15.60
N VAL A 174 9.57 -0.72 -14.88
CA VAL A 174 8.34 -0.12 -15.39
C VAL A 174 8.58 1.39 -15.50
N GLU A 175 8.65 1.89 -16.71
CA GLU A 175 8.95 3.29 -17.00
C GLU A 175 7.71 4.01 -17.49
N VAL A 176 7.27 5.02 -16.71
CA VAL A 176 6.15 5.88 -17.11
C VAL A 176 6.72 7.21 -17.58
N THR A 177 6.70 7.42 -18.89
CA THR A 177 7.30 8.58 -19.56
C THR A 177 6.32 9.76 -19.62
N GLY A 178 6.86 10.95 -19.85
CA GLY A 178 6.05 12.16 -20.02
C GLY A 178 5.39 12.67 -18.74
N ALA A 179 4.47 13.61 -18.89
CA ALA A 179 3.73 14.23 -17.79
C ALA A 179 2.33 13.62 -17.64
N LEU A 180 1.90 13.45 -16.39
CA LEU A 180 0.51 13.04 -16.09
C LEU A 180 -0.46 14.20 -16.43
N GLN A 181 -1.66 13.84 -16.89
CA GLN A 181 -2.74 14.80 -17.08
C GLN A 181 -3.24 15.32 -15.72
N ALA A 182 -3.85 16.49 -15.71
CA ALA A 182 -4.54 17.01 -14.54
C ALA A 182 -5.61 16.01 -14.07
N GLY A 183 -5.77 15.85 -12.74
CA GLY A 183 -6.72 14.90 -12.16
C GLY A 183 -6.23 13.45 -12.08
N VAL A 184 -5.15 13.08 -12.78
CA VAL A 184 -4.55 11.73 -12.68
C VAL A 184 -3.65 11.64 -11.45
N THR A 185 -3.88 10.62 -10.64
CA THR A 185 -3.17 10.37 -9.39
C THR A 185 -2.24 9.15 -9.49
N ALA A 186 -1.40 8.96 -8.48
CA ALA A 186 -0.56 7.77 -8.37
C ALA A 186 -1.36 6.45 -8.38
N LYS A 187 -2.60 6.48 -7.85
CA LYS A 187 -3.50 5.31 -7.89
C LYS A 187 -3.90 4.96 -9.32
N ASP A 188 -4.18 5.96 -10.14
CA ASP A 188 -4.52 5.76 -11.54
C ASP A 188 -3.32 5.20 -12.31
N VAL A 189 -2.14 5.72 -12.03
CA VAL A 189 -0.88 5.23 -12.63
C VAL A 189 -0.65 3.76 -12.33
N VAL A 190 -0.74 3.35 -11.07
CA VAL A 190 -0.47 1.95 -10.70
C VAL A 190 -1.57 1.01 -11.19
N LEU A 191 -2.83 1.43 -11.22
CA LEU A 191 -3.92 0.66 -11.81
C LEU A 191 -3.72 0.48 -13.32
N ALA A 192 -3.31 1.53 -14.05
CA ALA A 192 -2.97 1.43 -15.47
C ALA A 192 -1.79 0.47 -15.70
N ILE A 193 -0.75 0.51 -14.87
CA ILE A 193 0.37 -0.44 -14.92
C ILE A 193 -0.13 -1.87 -14.74
N ILE A 194 -0.96 -2.13 -13.72
CA ILE A 194 -1.49 -3.47 -13.45
C ILE A 194 -2.43 -3.93 -14.59
N GLY A 195 -3.20 -3.01 -15.16
CA GLY A 195 -4.02 -3.31 -16.35
C GLY A 195 -3.19 -3.75 -17.55
N GLU A 196 -2.01 -3.16 -17.74
CA GLU A 196 -1.09 -3.47 -18.84
C GLU A 196 -0.37 -4.81 -18.65
N ILE A 197 0.24 -5.02 -17.45
CA ILE A 197 1.09 -6.20 -17.23
C ILE A 197 0.35 -7.40 -16.62
N GLY A 198 -0.86 -7.19 -16.10
CA GLY A 198 -1.66 -8.21 -15.40
C GLY A 198 -1.19 -8.45 -13.96
N THR A 199 -2.00 -9.21 -13.21
CA THR A 199 -1.72 -9.58 -11.81
C THR A 199 -0.58 -10.58 -11.63
N ALA A 200 -0.12 -11.22 -12.72
CA ALA A 200 1.00 -12.17 -12.72
C ALA A 200 2.24 -11.63 -13.45
N GLY A 201 2.18 -10.46 -14.08
CA GLY A 201 3.25 -9.92 -14.92
C GLY A 201 4.57 -9.67 -14.17
N GLY A 202 4.49 -9.31 -12.89
CA GLY A 202 5.64 -9.10 -12.01
C GLY A 202 6.12 -10.35 -11.27
N THR A 203 5.55 -11.52 -11.53
CA THR A 203 5.91 -12.75 -10.79
C THR A 203 7.38 -13.13 -11.01
N GLY A 204 8.12 -13.25 -9.90
CA GLY A 204 9.56 -13.55 -9.93
C GLY A 204 10.44 -12.32 -10.12
N TYR A 205 9.87 -11.12 -10.16
CA TYR A 205 10.58 -9.86 -10.32
C TYR A 205 10.54 -8.99 -9.07
N ALA A 206 11.58 -8.16 -8.91
CA ALA A 206 11.53 -6.89 -8.21
C ALA A 206 11.33 -5.79 -9.26
N ILE A 207 10.31 -4.95 -9.11
CA ILE A 207 9.98 -3.90 -10.07
C ILE A 207 10.64 -2.58 -9.64
N GLU A 208 11.46 -1.99 -10.50
CA GLU A 208 11.86 -0.59 -10.37
C GLU A 208 10.92 0.29 -11.19
N PHE A 209 10.19 1.17 -10.50
CA PHE A 209 9.34 2.17 -11.15
C PHE A 209 10.14 3.42 -11.46
N ALA A 210 10.14 3.84 -12.71
CA ALA A 210 10.96 4.92 -13.24
C ALA A 210 10.20 5.82 -14.23
N GLY A 211 10.86 6.78 -14.81
CA GLY A 211 10.31 7.74 -15.77
C GLY A 211 9.94 9.09 -15.16
N GLU A 212 9.64 10.07 -16.02
CA GLU A 212 9.32 11.44 -15.59
C GLU A 212 8.07 11.48 -14.73
N ALA A 213 7.02 10.73 -15.10
CA ALA A 213 5.77 10.68 -14.38
C ALA A 213 5.99 10.17 -12.94
N ILE A 214 6.79 9.10 -12.76
CA ILE A 214 7.07 8.54 -11.42
C ILE A 214 7.91 9.54 -10.59
N ARG A 215 8.93 10.17 -11.19
CA ARG A 215 9.73 11.19 -10.48
C ARG A 215 8.92 12.42 -10.09
N SER A 216 7.88 12.76 -10.86
CA SER A 216 7.01 13.89 -10.56
C SER A 216 6.15 13.66 -9.32
N LEU A 217 5.80 12.40 -8.99
CA LEU A 217 4.97 12.04 -7.85
C LEU A 217 5.57 12.55 -6.53
N SER A 218 4.68 12.87 -5.60
CA SER A 218 5.01 13.05 -4.19
C SER A 218 5.51 11.74 -3.57
N ILE A 219 6.03 11.81 -2.37
CA ILE A 219 6.43 10.60 -1.63
C ILE A 219 5.22 9.72 -1.35
N GLU A 220 4.10 10.29 -0.97
CA GLU A 220 2.84 9.59 -0.74
C GLU A 220 2.34 8.90 -2.01
N GLY A 221 2.45 9.56 -3.16
CA GLY A 221 2.14 8.96 -4.46
C GLY A 221 3.07 7.79 -4.81
N ARG A 222 4.37 7.92 -4.54
CA ARG A 222 5.33 6.82 -4.70
C ARG A 222 5.02 5.64 -3.79
N MET A 223 4.59 5.91 -2.55
CA MET A 223 4.13 4.86 -1.63
C MET A 223 2.93 4.11 -2.20
N THR A 224 1.98 4.81 -2.82
CA THR A 224 0.82 4.19 -3.49
C THR A 224 1.25 3.27 -4.63
N VAL A 225 2.19 3.69 -5.49
CA VAL A 225 2.71 2.87 -6.59
C VAL A 225 3.42 1.63 -6.06
N CYS A 226 4.35 1.78 -5.12
CA CYS A 226 5.07 0.66 -4.53
C CYS A 226 4.19 -0.28 -3.71
N ASN A 227 3.15 0.27 -3.02
CA ASN A 227 2.17 -0.52 -2.27
C ASN A 227 1.51 -1.57 -3.16
N MET A 228 1.10 -1.19 -4.36
CA MET A 228 0.38 -2.07 -5.27
C MET A 228 1.27 -2.89 -6.21
N ALA A 229 2.59 -2.88 -6.06
CA ALA A 229 3.48 -3.74 -6.82
C ALA A 229 3.18 -5.23 -6.60
N ILE A 230 2.77 -5.61 -5.40
CA ILE A 230 2.34 -6.99 -5.08
C ILE A 230 1.08 -7.40 -5.84
N GLU A 231 0.23 -6.48 -6.22
CA GLU A 231 -0.99 -6.74 -7.01
C GLU A 231 -0.67 -7.05 -8.48
N ALA A 232 0.52 -6.67 -8.94
CA ALA A 232 1.10 -7.11 -10.21
C ALA A 232 1.87 -8.45 -10.08
N GLY A 233 1.89 -9.08 -8.89
CA GLY A 233 2.62 -10.31 -8.61
C GLY A 233 4.10 -10.12 -8.27
N ALA A 234 4.60 -8.89 -8.20
CA ALA A 234 6.00 -8.62 -7.90
C ALA A 234 6.33 -8.84 -6.43
N ARG A 235 7.56 -9.28 -6.15
CA ARG A 235 8.07 -9.44 -4.77
C ARG A 235 8.22 -8.10 -4.06
N SER A 236 8.70 -7.09 -4.79
CA SER A 236 8.97 -5.74 -4.29
C SER A 236 8.75 -4.72 -5.39
N GLY A 237 8.37 -3.50 -5.03
CA GLY A 237 8.36 -2.33 -5.91
C GLY A 237 9.30 -1.29 -5.33
N ILE A 238 10.20 -0.72 -6.14
CA ILE A 238 11.26 0.16 -5.67
C ILE A 238 11.30 1.42 -6.54
N ILE A 239 11.57 2.57 -5.92
CA ILE A 239 11.80 3.84 -6.61
C ILE A 239 13.15 4.40 -6.15
N ALA A 240 13.93 4.91 -7.08
CA ALA A 240 15.23 5.53 -6.81
C ALA A 240 15.10 6.74 -5.88
N VAL A 241 16.11 6.91 -5.03
CA VAL A 241 16.18 8.03 -4.07
C VAL A 241 16.46 9.34 -4.80
N ASP A 242 15.73 10.38 -4.45
CA ASP A 242 15.96 11.76 -4.88
C ASP A 242 15.83 12.72 -3.69
N ASP A 243 15.92 14.02 -3.97
CA ASP A 243 15.83 15.05 -2.92
C ASP A 243 14.47 15.02 -2.18
N LYS A 244 13.37 14.68 -2.85
CA LYS A 244 12.05 14.50 -2.19
C LYS A 244 12.11 13.41 -1.13
N THR A 245 12.77 12.28 -1.44
CA THR A 245 12.95 11.18 -0.49
C THR A 245 13.80 11.61 0.71
N ILE A 246 14.88 12.34 0.47
CA ILE A 246 15.78 12.84 1.53
C ILE A 246 15.03 13.83 2.43
N ASP A 247 14.32 14.79 1.84
CA ASP A 247 13.57 15.80 2.58
C ASP A 247 12.45 15.18 3.44
N TYR A 248 11.82 14.10 2.95
CA TYR A 248 10.78 13.38 3.69
C TYR A 248 11.28 12.86 5.04
N PHE A 249 12.54 12.41 5.14
CA PHE A 249 13.09 11.85 6.36
C PHE A 249 13.75 12.86 7.28
N LYS A 250 13.92 14.10 6.85
CA LYS A 250 14.59 15.12 7.64
C LYS A 250 13.84 15.40 8.96
N GLY A 251 14.52 15.14 10.08
CA GLY A 251 13.96 15.39 11.41
C GLY A 251 12.94 14.38 11.93
N ARG A 252 12.72 13.26 11.26
CA ARG A 252 11.85 12.18 11.78
C ARG A 252 12.53 11.46 12.96
N PRO A 253 11.74 10.89 13.90
CA PRO A 253 12.26 10.35 15.17
C PRO A 253 13.39 9.33 15.04
N PHE A 254 13.30 8.40 14.08
CA PHE A 254 14.33 7.37 13.86
C PHE A 254 15.37 7.77 12.79
N SER A 255 15.25 8.96 12.19
CA SER A 255 16.21 9.42 11.20
C SER A 255 17.54 9.78 11.86
N PRO A 256 18.66 9.59 11.15
CA PRO A 256 19.97 10.03 11.63
C PRO A 256 19.98 11.54 11.90
N THR A 257 20.80 11.97 12.87
CA THR A 257 20.94 13.39 13.26
C THR A 257 22.40 13.85 13.18
N GLY A 258 22.60 15.17 13.14
CA GLY A 258 23.94 15.77 13.14
C GLY A 258 24.83 15.23 12.01
N LYS A 259 26.06 14.85 12.33
CA LYS A 259 27.04 14.35 11.35
C LYS A 259 26.57 13.05 10.66
N ASN A 260 25.79 12.22 11.34
CA ASN A 260 25.27 10.98 10.76
C ASN A 260 24.23 11.23 9.67
N TRP A 261 23.44 12.33 9.79
CA TRP A 261 22.53 12.74 8.75
C TRP A 261 23.27 13.03 7.43
N TYR A 262 24.33 13.83 7.48
CA TYR A 262 25.08 14.18 6.28
C TYR A 262 25.74 12.96 5.61
N LYS A 263 26.27 12.02 6.41
CA LYS A 263 26.81 10.75 5.90
C LYS A 263 25.73 9.89 5.25
N ALA A 264 24.56 9.81 5.87
CA ALA A 264 23.42 9.07 5.33
C ALA A 264 22.97 9.66 4.00
N VAL A 265 22.80 10.98 3.91
CA VAL A 265 22.42 11.68 2.67
C VAL A 265 23.43 11.43 1.55
N GLU A 266 24.72 11.46 1.85
CA GLU A 266 25.78 11.15 0.88
C GLU A 266 25.64 9.71 0.33
N THR A 267 25.35 8.74 1.21
CA THR A 267 25.11 7.35 0.81
C THR A 267 23.80 7.21 0.03
N TRP A 268 22.73 7.82 0.50
CA TRP A 268 21.40 7.72 -0.09
C TRP A 268 21.32 8.26 -1.53
N LYS A 269 22.08 9.32 -1.84
CA LYS A 269 22.16 9.89 -3.20
C LYS A 269 22.69 8.90 -4.26
N ASN A 270 23.33 7.81 -3.85
CA ASN A 270 23.83 6.76 -4.74
C ASN A 270 22.81 5.61 -4.95
N LEU A 271 21.64 5.68 -4.31
CA LEU A 271 20.60 4.66 -4.41
C LEU A 271 19.70 4.89 -5.62
N HIS A 272 20.26 4.63 -6.79
CA HIS A 272 19.62 4.61 -8.11
C HIS A 272 20.32 3.58 -8.98
N SER A 273 19.67 3.11 -10.03
CA SER A 273 20.28 2.22 -11.02
C SER A 273 21.35 2.97 -11.82
N ASP A 274 22.43 2.27 -12.15
CA ASP A 274 23.46 2.79 -13.05
C ASP A 274 22.89 2.97 -14.46
N ALA A 275 23.44 3.90 -15.25
CA ALA A 275 22.88 4.23 -16.57
C ALA A 275 22.79 3.01 -17.52
N ASP A 276 23.81 2.13 -17.46
CA ASP A 276 23.90 0.94 -18.29
C ASP A 276 23.45 -0.35 -17.56
N ALA A 277 22.67 -0.21 -16.46
CA ALA A 277 22.19 -1.35 -15.72
C ALA A 277 21.24 -2.21 -16.56
N HIS A 278 21.44 -3.52 -16.51
CA HIS A 278 20.61 -4.48 -17.23
C HIS A 278 19.32 -4.79 -16.45
N PHE A 279 18.19 -4.75 -17.16
CA PHE A 279 16.90 -5.23 -16.67
C PHE A 279 16.46 -6.44 -17.50
N ASP A 280 16.01 -7.51 -16.84
CA ASP A 280 15.52 -8.72 -17.50
C ASP A 280 14.23 -8.45 -18.29
N HIS A 281 13.45 -7.47 -17.86
CA HIS A 281 12.24 -7.03 -18.54
C HIS A 281 12.02 -5.54 -18.38
N VAL A 282 11.55 -4.87 -19.42
CA VAL A 282 11.24 -3.44 -19.44
C VAL A 282 9.85 -3.24 -20.02
N VAL A 283 9.00 -2.50 -19.30
CA VAL A 283 7.67 -2.07 -19.75
C VAL A 283 7.65 -0.55 -19.76
N THR A 284 7.12 0.04 -20.81
CA THR A 284 7.02 1.50 -20.95
C THR A 284 5.58 1.91 -21.17
N LEU A 285 5.09 2.88 -20.38
CA LEU A 285 3.78 3.50 -20.54
C LEU A 285 3.96 5.00 -20.81
N ASP A 286 3.06 5.56 -21.60
CA ASP A 286 2.95 7.01 -21.78
C ASP A 286 2.04 7.60 -20.67
N GLY A 287 2.62 8.38 -19.76
CA GLY A 287 1.89 9.04 -18.69
C GLY A 287 0.81 9.99 -19.19
N ALA A 288 1.01 10.60 -20.36
CA ALA A 288 0.01 11.49 -20.96
C ALA A 288 -1.23 10.75 -21.47
N ALA A 289 -1.13 9.44 -21.71
CA ALA A 289 -2.27 8.60 -22.12
C ALA A 289 -3.09 8.06 -20.93
N ILE A 290 -2.55 8.12 -19.70
CA ILE A 290 -3.24 7.62 -18.51
C ILE A 290 -4.37 8.58 -18.13
N LYS A 291 -5.55 8.04 -17.96
CA LYS A 291 -6.75 8.71 -17.43
C LYS A 291 -7.11 8.18 -16.05
N PRO A 292 -7.98 8.85 -15.28
CA PRO A 292 -8.51 8.27 -14.04
C PRO A 292 -9.09 6.87 -14.25
N GLN A 293 -8.75 5.93 -13.39
CA GLN A 293 -9.00 4.50 -13.54
C GLN A 293 -10.10 4.00 -12.60
N VAL A 294 -10.89 3.03 -13.06
CA VAL A 294 -11.90 2.32 -12.26
C VAL A 294 -11.82 0.82 -12.55
N THR A 295 -11.67 -0.01 -11.52
CA THR A 295 -11.78 -1.46 -11.72
C THR A 295 -13.24 -1.86 -11.89
N TRP A 296 -13.54 -2.68 -12.90
CA TRP A 296 -14.89 -3.15 -13.20
C TRP A 296 -15.16 -4.60 -12.75
N GLY A 297 -14.10 -5.35 -12.42
CA GLY A 297 -14.20 -6.76 -12.10
C GLY A 297 -13.68 -7.10 -10.68
N THR A 298 -13.26 -8.35 -10.51
CA THR A 298 -12.85 -8.95 -9.24
C THR A 298 -11.31 -9.08 -9.10
N SER A 299 -10.57 -8.36 -9.92
CA SER A 299 -9.11 -8.29 -9.92
C SER A 299 -8.65 -6.89 -10.27
N PRO A 300 -7.53 -6.37 -9.72
CA PRO A 300 -7.01 -5.07 -10.07
C PRO A 300 -6.65 -4.88 -11.55
N GLU A 301 -6.34 -5.98 -12.28
CA GLU A 301 -6.10 -5.94 -13.73
C GLU A 301 -7.38 -5.72 -14.56
N MET A 302 -8.55 -6.00 -13.97
CA MET A 302 -9.84 -5.73 -14.61
C MET A 302 -10.19 -4.25 -14.43
N VAL A 303 -9.50 -3.39 -15.13
CA VAL A 303 -9.53 -1.92 -15.00
C VAL A 303 -9.72 -1.26 -16.36
N VAL A 304 -10.39 -0.12 -16.36
CA VAL A 304 -10.57 0.76 -17.52
C VAL A 304 -10.58 2.22 -17.08
N ALA A 305 -10.39 3.13 -18.03
CA ALA A 305 -10.58 4.55 -17.78
C ALA A 305 -12.06 4.85 -17.48
N PHE A 306 -12.33 5.87 -16.64
CA PHE A 306 -13.67 6.21 -16.18
C PHE A 306 -14.65 6.58 -17.33
N ASP A 307 -14.14 7.05 -18.46
CA ASP A 307 -14.90 7.45 -19.64
C ASP A 307 -15.15 6.27 -20.63
N GLN A 308 -14.78 5.06 -20.24
CA GLN A 308 -14.99 3.85 -21.03
C GLN A 308 -16.20 3.04 -20.53
N CYS A 309 -16.44 1.92 -21.18
CA CYS A 309 -17.46 0.95 -20.80
C CYS A 309 -16.84 -0.31 -20.21
N VAL A 310 -17.64 -1.04 -19.45
CA VAL A 310 -17.34 -2.39 -19.00
C VAL A 310 -17.04 -3.27 -20.22
N PRO A 311 -15.87 -3.94 -20.30
CA PRO A 311 -15.49 -4.72 -21.46
C PRO A 311 -16.45 -5.89 -21.75
N ASP A 312 -16.65 -6.17 -23.05
CA ASP A 312 -17.49 -7.27 -23.48
C ASP A 312 -16.65 -8.57 -23.59
N PRO A 313 -16.98 -9.61 -22.82
CA PRO A 313 -16.29 -10.91 -22.93
C PRO A 313 -16.33 -11.51 -24.34
N ALA A 314 -17.29 -11.13 -25.18
CA ALA A 314 -17.37 -11.63 -26.56
C ALA A 314 -16.16 -11.17 -27.41
N ASN A 315 -15.54 -10.06 -27.05
CA ASN A 315 -14.36 -9.50 -27.73
C ASN A 315 -13.02 -10.10 -27.23
N GLU A 316 -13.03 -10.93 -26.17
CA GLU A 316 -11.82 -11.57 -25.66
C GLU A 316 -11.55 -12.87 -26.41
N ASN A 317 -10.35 -13.00 -26.97
CA ASN A 317 -9.96 -14.16 -27.76
C ASN A 317 -9.54 -15.36 -26.91
N ASP A 318 -8.92 -15.11 -25.76
CA ASP A 318 -8.50 -16.15 -24.82
C ASP A 318 -9.74 -16.74 -24.11
N PRO A 319 -10.04 -18.03 -24.27
CA PRO A 319 -11.22 -18.64 -23.66
C PRO A 319 -11.17 -18.64 -22.14
N VAL A 320 -9.99 -18.70 -21.51
CA VAL A 320 -9.82 -18.68 -20.05
C VAL A 320 -10.11 -17.29 -19.53
N LYS A 321 -9.53 -16.26 -20.14
CA LYS A 321 -9.80 -14.85 -19.79
C LYS A 321 -11.27 -14.53 -20.01
N ARG A 322 -11.85 -14.95 -21.12
CA ARG A 322 -13.29 -14.76 -21.42
C ARG A 322 -14.20 -15.31 -20.33
N GLU A 323 -13.96 -16.54 -19.88
CA GLU A 323 -14.75 -17.13 -18.79
C GLU A 323 -14.50 -16.42 -17.45
N GLY A 324 -13.28 -16.00 -17.17
CA GLY A 324 -12.94 -15.14 -16.02
C GLY A 324 -13.73 -13.83 -16.02
N MET A 325 -13.81 -13.14 -17.17
CA MET A 325 -14.59 -11.93 -17.35
C MET A 325 -16.09 -12.16 -17.11
N LYS A 326 -16.66 -13.23 -17.66
CA LYS A 326 -18.08 -13.58 -17.43
C LYS A 326 -18.36 -13.86 -15.95
N LYS A 327 -17.44 -14.54 -15.25
CA LYS A 327 -17.57 -14.78 -13.82
C LYS A 327 -17.52 -13.47 -13.04
N ALA A 328 -16.58 -12.60 -13.35
CA ALA A 328 -16.44 -11.29 -12.72
C ALA A 328 -17.70 -10.43 -12.92
N LEU A 329 -18.23 -10.35 -14.15
CA LEU A 329 -19.46 -9.61 -14.44
C LEU A 329 -20.65 -10.11 -13.61
N ARG A 330 -20.82 -11.45 -13.52
CA ARG A 330 -21.88 -12.04 -12.69
C ARG A 330 -21.74 -11.66 -11.21
N TYR A 331 -20.52 -11.75 -10.66
CA TYR A 331 -20.27 -11.39 -9.27
C TYR A 331 -20.52 -9.90 -9.03
N MET A 332 -19.97 -9.05 -9.90
CA MET A 332 -20.12 -7.61 -9.83
C MET A 332 -21.54 -7.14 -10.18
N GLY A 333 -22.40 -8.01 -10.74
CA GLY A 333 -23.75 -7.62 -11.18
C GLY A 333 -23.68 -6.52 -12.23
N LEU A 334 -22.78 -6.65 -13.19
CA LEU A 334 -22.61 -5.71 -14.29
C LEU A 334 -22.89 -6.40 -15.63
N GLU A 335 -23.37 -5.61 -16.58
CA GLU A 335 -23.53 -6.03 -17.97
C GLU A 335 -22.39 -5.49 -18.82
N ALA A 336 -21.98 -6.24 -19.82
CA ALA A 336 -21.02 -5.79 -20.83
C ALA A 336 -21.50 -4.49 -21.50
N ASN A 337 -20.56 -3.66 -21.89
CA ASN A 337 -20.80 -2.36 -22.55
C ASN A 337 -21.54 -1.31 -21.69
N THR A 338 -21.75 -1.58 -20.39
CA THR A 338 -22.26 -0.56 -19.47
C THR A 338 -21.23 0.56 -19.32
N PRO A 339 -21.56 1.83 -19.58
CA PRO A 339 -20.65 2.94 -19.28
C PRO A 339 -20.28 2.98 -17.79
N ILE A 340 -18.99 3.17 -17.49
CA ILE A 340 -18.52 3.24 -16.08
C ILE A 340 -19.28 4.33 -15.32
N THR A 341 -19.57 5.46 -15.96
CA THR A 341 -20.32 6.58 -15.36
C THR A 341 -21.78 6.27 -15.03
N GLN A 342 -22.34 5.15 -15.49
CA GLN A 342 -23.70 4.70 -15.13
C GLN A 342 -23.72 3.72 -13.96
N ILE A 343 -22.56 3.33 -13.42
CA ILE A 343 -22.47 2.39 -12.31
C ILE A 343 -22.71 3.16 -11.01
N ALA A 344 -23.88 2.94 -10.40
CA ALA A 344 -24.21 3.50 -9.08
C ALA A 344 -23.45 2.77 -7.97
N ILE A 345 -23.18 3.48 -6.87
CA ILE A 345 -22.53 2.93 -5.67
C ILE A 345 -23.46 3.01 -4.46
N ASP A 346 -23.27 2.10 -3.51
CA ASP A 346 -23.95 2.08 -2.21
C ASP A 346 -23.09 2.65 -1.09
N LYS A 347 -21.76 2.50 -1.19
CA LYS A 347 -20.80 2.96 -0.20
C LYS A 347 -19.56 3.58 -0.86
N ALA A 348 -18.86 4.43 -0.12
CA ALA A 348 -17.53 4.92 -0.47
C ALA A 348 -16.57 4.69 0.69
N PHE A 349 -15.32 4.33 0.37
CA PHE A 349 -14.26 4.12 1.34
C PHE A 349 -12.99 4.84 0.92
N ILE A 350 -12.55 5.79 1.74
CA ILE A 350 -11.28 6.50 1.59
C ILE A 350 -10.41 6.12 2.78
N GLY A 351 -9.35 5.34 2.53
CA GLY A 351 -8.53 4.75 3.58
C GLY A 351 -7.53 3.75 3.03
N SER A 352 -7.13 2.77 3.87
CA SER A 352 -6.14 1.73 3.54
C SER A 352 -4.69 2.24 3.54
N CYS A 353 -3.72 1.34 3.69
CA CYS A 353 -2.30 1.68 3.52
C CYS A 353 -1.97 2.27 2.15
N THR A 354 -2.85 2.08 1.16
CA THR A 354 -2.67 2.63 -0.18
C THR A 354 -2.93 4.13 -0.22
N ASN A 355 -4.05 4.61 0.36
CA ASN A 355 -4.51 5.99 0.21
C ASN A 355 -5.20 6.51 1.49
N SER A 356 -4.44 6.71 2.55
CA SER A 356 -4.92 7.24 3.82
C SER A 356 -3.99 8.31 4.42
N ARG A 357 -3.04 8.80 3.62
CA ARG A 357 -2.10 9.84 4.02
C ARG A 357 -2.70 11.22 3.81
N ILE A 358 -2.04 12.24 4.36
CA ILE A 358 -2.60 13.58 4.37
C ILE A 358 -2.93 14.14 2.99
N GLU A 359 -2.14 13.88 1.96
CA GLU A 359 -2.42 14.37 0.61
C GLU A 359 -3.60 13.64 -0.04
N ASP A 360 -3.80 12.34 0.26
CA ASP A 360 -4.97 11.58 -0.17
C ASP A 360 -6.26 12.20 0.39
N LEU A 361 -6.23 12.54 1.68
CA LEU A 361 -7.35 13.20 2.36
C LEU A 361 -7.60 14.62 1.81
N ARG A 362 -6.54 15.39 1.53
CA ARG A 362 -6.67 16.70 0.90
C ARG A 362 -7.30 16.61 -0.49
N ALA A 363 -6.86 15.64 -1.31
CA ALA A 363 -7.42 15.43 -2.64
C ALA A 363 -8.92 15.11 -2.60
N ALA A 364 -9.33 14.20 -1.71
CA ALA A 364 -10.73 13.85 -1.52
C ALA A 364 -11.56 15.01 -0.94
N ALA A 365 -11.01 15.73 0.05
CA ALA A 365 -11.67 16.88 0.68
C ALA A 365 -11.92 18.03 -0.32
N ASN A 366 -10.99 18.26 -1.25
CA ASN A 366 -11.18 19.28 -2.30
C ASN A 366 -12.40 18.98 -3.18
N VAL A 367 -12.67 17.71 -3.45
CA VAL A 367 -13.88 17.29 -4.20
C VAL A 367 -15.13 17.41 -3.35
N ALA A 368 -15.07 17.03 -2.06
CA ALA A 368 -16.22 17.01 -1.15
C ALA A 368 -16.65 18.40 -0.67
N LYS A 369 -15.75 19.39 -0.70
CA LYS A 369 -15.98 20.73 -0.13
C LYS A 369 -17.21 21.41 -0.70
N GLY A 370 -18.14 21.80 0.20
CA GLY A 370 -19.37 22.50 -0.15
C GLY A 370 -20.44 21.63 -0.84
N LYS A 371 -20.23 20.33 -0.91
CA LYS A 371 -21.15 19.38 -1.54
C LYS A 371 -21.75 18.41 -0.51
N LYS A 372 -22.63 17.53 -0.95
CA LYS A 372 -23.28 16.51 -0.11
C LYS A 372 -23.18 15.14 -0.75
N VAL A 373 -22.98 14.13 0.09
CA VAL A 373 -23.09 12.73 -0.30
C VAL A 373 -24.47 12.46 -0.88
N ALA A 374 -24.55 11.75 -1.99
CA ALA A 374 -25.79 11.45 -2.69
C ALA A 374 -26.72 10.57 -1.85
N ALA A 375 -28.03 10.76 -2.01
CA ALA A 375 -29.05 10.07 -1.19
C ALA A 375 -29.07 8.54 -1.34
N ASN A 376 -28.57 8.00 -2.45
CA ASN A 376 -28.45 6.56 -2.66
C ASN A 376 -27.19 5.95 -1.98
N VAL A 377 -26.22 6.77 -1.59
CA VAL A 377 -25.02 6.30 -0.87
C VAL A 377 -25.36 6.14 0.60
N LYS A 378 -25.38 4.91 1.06
CA LYS A 378 -25.75 4.53 2.44
C LYS A 378 -24.68 4.93 3.45
N GLN A 379 -23.41 4.90 3.03
CA GLN A 379 -22.28 5.15 3.92
C GLN A 379 -21.06 5.61 3.11
N ALA A 380 -20.39 6.65 3.58
CA ALA A 380 -19.13 7.14 3.02
C ALA A 380 -18.11 7.30 4.16
N LEU A 381 -17.08 6.47 4.18
CA LEU A 381 -16.08 6.41 5.25
C LEU A 381 -14.79 7.13 4.83
N VAL A 382 -14.23 7.91 5.76
CA VAL A 382 -12.89 8.48 5.65
C VAL A 382 -12.08 8.06 6.87
N VAL A 383 -11.03 7.27 6.62
CA VAL A 383 -10.21 6.65 7.66
C VAL A 383 -8.76 7.13 7.51
N PRO A 384 -8.26 8.00 8.40
CA PRO A 384 -6.86 8.43 8.42
C PRO A 384 -5.92 7.23 8.62
N GLY A 385 -4.72 7.29 8.03
CA GLY A 385 -3.76 6.19 8.11
C GLY A 385 -3.03 6.07 9.44
N SER A 386 -2.98 7.16 10.21
CA SER A 386 -2.36 7.20 11.54
C SER A 386 -2.98 8.32 12.39
N GLY A 387 -2.72 8.28 13.69
CA GLY A 387 -3.11 9.37 14.58
C GLY A 387 -2.44 10.71 14.22
N LEU A 388 -1.21 10.66 13.71
CA LEU A 388 -0.52 11.89 13.24
C LEU A 388 -1.20 12.47 11.99
N VAL A 389 -1.59 11.63 11.03
CA VAL A 389 -2.38 12.07 9.86
C VAL A 389 -3.72 12.64 10.31
N LYS A 390 -4.40 11.99 11.26
CA LYS A 390 -5.69 12.45 11.79
C LYS A 390 -5.57 13.85 12.39
N VAL A 391 -4.61 14.05 13.30
CA VAL A 391 -4.39 15.36 13.95
C VAL A 391 -4.02 16.43 12.93
N GLN A 392 -3.21 16.10 11.93
CA GLN A 392 -2.88 17.05 10.86
C GLN A 392 -4.12 17.41 10.05
N ALA A 393 -4.92 16.43 9.64
CA ALA A 393 -6.15 16.64 8.88
C ALA A 393 -7.16 17.51 9.65
N GLU A 394 -7.35 17.24 10.94
CA GLU A 394 -8.22 18.03 11.81
C GLU A 394 -7.70 19.48 12.00
N LYS A 395 -6.39 19.66 12.14
CA LYS A 395 -5.77 21.00 12.19
C LYS A 395 -5.98 21.80 10.90
N GLU A 396 -6.02 21.11 9.76
CA GLU A 396 -6.32 21.70 8.44
C GLU A 396 -7.83 21.87 8.19
N GLY A 397 -8.70 21.33 9.06
CA GLY A 397 -10.15 21.38 8.94
C GLY A 397 -10.74 20.43 7.91
N LEU A 398 -9.98 19.39 7.49
CA LEU A 398 -10.46 18.42 6.51
C LEU A 398 -11.58 17.55 7.08
N ASP A 399 -11.54 17.22 8.37
CA ASP A 399 -12.59 16.53 9.11
C ASP A 399 -13.94 17.24 8.98
N LYS A 400 -13.95 18.56 9.14
CA LYS A 400 -15.18 19.39 9.01
C LYS A 400 -15.72 19.33 7.59
N ILE A 401 -14.85 19.44 6.58
CA ILE A 401 -15.27 19.33 5.17
C ILE A 401 -15.97 17.98 4.92
N PHE A 402 -15.40 16.88 5.40
CA PHE A 402 -15.98 15.57 5.22
C PHE A 402 -17.29 15.40 6.00
N ILE A 403 -17.33 15.78 7.27
CA ILE A 403 -18.54 15.71 8.10
C ILE A 403 -19.65 16.58 7.51
N ASP A 404 -19.34 17.82 7.10
CA ASP A 404 -20.30 18.72 6.46
C ASP A 404 -20.83 18.13 5.15
N ALA A 405 -20.01 17.40 4.41
CA ALA A 405 -20.45 16.73 3.19
C ALA A 405 -21.27 15.46 3.45
N GLY A 406 -21.28 14.92 4.68
CA GLY A 406 -22.01 13.70 5.05
C GLY A 406 -21.15 12.43 5.03
N PHE A 407 -19.83 12.57 5.01
CA PHE A 407 -18.92 11.44 5.26
C PHE A 407 -18.77 11.18 6.77
N GLU A 408 -18.48 9.96 7.12
CA GLU A 408 -18.13 9.56 8.48
C GLU A 408 -16.62 9.66 8.69
N TRP A 409 -16.20 10.57 9.56
CA TRP A 409 -14.81 10.73 9.98
C TRP A 409 -14.45 9.69 11.03
N ARG A 410 -13.44 8.87 10.78
CA ARG A 410 -13.12 7.67 11.55
C ARG A 410 -11.78 7.78 12.29
N GLU A 411 -11.56 6.85 13.22
CA GLU A 411 -10.28 6.65 13.87
C GLU A 411 -9.30 5.86 12.98
N PRO A 412 -7.97 6.02 13.17
CA PRO A 412 -6.96 5.37 12.34
C PRO A 412 -6.98 3.83 12.41
N GLY A 413 -6.86 3.18 11.26
CA GLY A 413 -6.78 1.72 11.14
C GLY A 413 -6.99 1.24 9.71
N CYS A 414 -6.88 -0.07 9.49
CA CYS A 414 -7.11 -0.68 8.19
C CYS A 414 -8.60 -0.68 7.76
N SER A 415 -9.54 -0.65 8.72
CA SER A 415 -10.97 -0.50 8.47
C SER A 415 -11.51 -1.47 7.41
N MET A 416 -12.29 -0.97 6.46
CA MET A 416 -12.92 -1.75 5.39
C MET A 416 -11.91 -2.39 4.42
N CYS A 417 -10.61 -2.06 4.45
CA CYS A 417 -9.63 -2.66 3.54
C CYS A 417 -9.59 -4.19 3.61
N LEU A 418 -9.76 -4.75 4.82
CA LEU A 418 -9.80 -6.19 5.09
C LEU A 418 -11.15 -6.68 5.64
N ALA A 419 -12.00 -5.76 6.07
CA ALA A 419 -13.26 -6.07 6.76
C ALA A 419 -13.08 -7.01 7.99
N MET A 420 -11.98 -6.84 8.73
CA MET A 420 -11.71 -7.57 9.98
C MET A 420 -12.34 -6.90 11.22
N ASN A 421 -12.99 -5.77 11.04
CA ASN A 421 -13.76 -5.05 12.05
C ASN A 421 -15.22 -4.86 11.59
N ALA A 422 -15.96 -3.94 12.22
CA ALA A 422 -17.33 -3.67 11.87
C ALA A 422 -17.52 -2.97 10.51
N ASP A 423 -16.47 -2.36 9.96
CA ASP A 423 -16.51 -1.66 8.69
C ASP A 423 -16.43 -2.66 7.53
N ARG A 424 -17.58 -2.96 6.92
CA ARG A 424 -17.70 -3.96 5.84
C ARG A 424 -18.86 -3.68 4.90
N LEU A 425 -18.82 -4.33 3.75
CA LEU A 425 -19.93 -4.38 2.81
C LEU A 425 -20.86 -5.52 3.15
N GLU A 426 -22.15 -5.29 2.98
CA GLU A 426 -23.17 -6.34 2.93
C GLU A 426 -23.23 -6.95 1.52
N ALA A 427 -23.81 -8.14 1.42
CA ALA A 427 -23.91 -8.85 0.15
C ALA A 427 -24.66 -8.03 -0.90
N GLY A 428 -24.06 -7.85 -2.06
CA GLY A 428 -24.61 -7.07 -3.18
C GLY A 428 -24.29 -5.58 -3.13
N GLU A 429 -23.83 -5.04 -1.99
CA GLU A 429 -23.43 -3.63 -1.92
C GLU A 429 -22.20 -3.34 -2.75
N ARG A 430 -22.18 -2.18 -3.39
CA ARG A 430 -21.12 -1.70 -4.27
C ARG A 430 -20.38 -0.53 -3.65
N CYS A 431 -19.05 -0.61 -3.63
CA CYS A 431 -18.18 0.39 -3.02
C CYS A 431 -17.21 1.00 -4.02
N ALA A 432 -17.12 2.33 -4.07
CA ALA A 432 -15.98 3.05 -4.60
C ALA A 432 -14.91 3.12 -3.52
N SER A 433 -13.76 2.47 -3.72
CA SER A 433 -12.80 2.20 -2.66
C SER A 433 -11.37 2.56 -3.04
N THR A 434 -10.65 3.20 -2.13
CA THR A 434 -9.22 3.47 -2.28
C THR A 434 -8.34 2.34 -1.76
N SER A 435 -8.92 1.19 -1.39
CA SER A 435 -8.12 0.02 -1.00
C SER A 435 -7.28 -0.52 -2.16
N ASN A 436 -6.48 -1.55 -1.89
CA ASN A 436 -5.53 -2.10 -2.86
C ASN A 436 -6.03 -3.37 -3.56
N ARG A 437 -7.03 -4.06 -2.99
CA ARG A 437 -7.57 -5.33 -3.51
C ARG A 437 -9.08 -5.31 -3.60
N ASN A 438 -9.61 -5.98 -4.64
CA ASN A 438 -11.04 -6.08 -4.91
C ASN A 438 -11.51 -7.50 -5.26
N PHE A 439 -10.79 -8.54 -4.85
CA PHE A 439 -11.26 -9.91 -5.06
C PHE A 439 -12.58 -10.19 -4.32
N GLU A 440 -13.28 -11.24 -4.73
CA GLU A 440 -14.57 -11.63 -4.18
C GLU A 440 -14.55 -11.72 -2.64
N GLY A 441 -15.38 -10.97 -1.97
CA GLY A 441 -15.50 -10.96 -0.52
C GLY A 441 -14.46 -10.14 0.26
N ARG A 442 -13.52 -9.44 -0.40
CA ARG A 442 -12.44 -8.71 0.28
C ARG A 442 -12.92 -7.71 1.32
N GLN A 443 -13.93 -6.91 0.98
CA GLN A 443 -14.51 -5.89 1.87
C GLN A 443 -15.81 -6.36 2.56
N GLY A 444 -16.11 -7.65 2.50
CA GLY A 444 -17.33 -8.28 3.04
C GLY A 444 -17.87 -9.33 2.09
N LYS A 445 -18.45 -10.41 2.65
CA LYS A 445 -18.97 -11.52 1.85
C LYS A 445 -20.05 -11.05 0.87
N GLY A 446 -19.80 -11.25 -0.43
CA GLY A 446 -20.70 -10.81 -1.52
C GLY A 446 -20.64 -9.31 -1.83
N GLY A 447 -19.77 -8.55 -1.17
CA GLY A 447 -19.51 -7.14 -1.46
C GLY A 447 -18.81 -6.94 -2.80
N ARG A 448 -19.10 -5.85 -3.49
CA ARG A 448 -18.62 -5.50 -4.83
C ARG A 448 -17.75 -4.26 -4.77
N THR A 449 -16.44 -4.43 -4.93
CA THR A 449 -15.45 -3.36 -4.76
C THR A 449 -14.90 -2.88 -6.09
N HIS A 450 -14.95 -1.56 -6.32
CA HIS A 450 -14.26 -0.88 -7.40
C HIS A 450 -13.09 -0.08 -6.83
N LEU A 451 -11.87 -0.38 -7.27
CA LEU A 451 -10.67 0.37 -6.88
C LEU A 451 -10.60 1.66 -7.69
N VAL A 452 -10.41 2.76 -6.98
CA VAL A 452 -10.35 4.11 -7.54
C VAL A 452 -9.38 4.99 -6.74
N SER A 453 -9.07 6.17 -7.27
CA SER A 453 -8.33 7.21 -6.56
C SER A 453 -9.16 7.86 -5.44
N PRO A 454 -8.52 8.53 -4.45
CA PRO A 454 -9.23 9.25 -3.39
C PRO A 454 -10.21 10.31 -3.92
N ALA A 455 -9.80 11.06 -4.95
CA ALA A 455 -10.65 12.06 -5.58
C ALA A 455 -11.87 11.42 -6.27
N MET A 456 -11.66 10.29 -6.98
CA MET A 456 -12.75 9.54 -7.62
C MET A 456 -13.70 8.90 -6.58
N ALA A 457 -13.19 8.40 -5.46
CA ALA A 457 -14.03 7.85 -4.39
C ALA A 457 -14.92 8.94 -3.79
N ALA A 458 -14.37 10.13 -3.54
CA ALA A 458 -15.15 11.28 -3.07
C ALA A 458 -16.16 11.74 -4.13
N ALA A 459 -15.76 11.83 -5.39
CA ALA A 459 -16.65 12.22 -6.49
C ALA A 459 -17.83 11.24 -6.65
N ALA A 460 -17.53 9.94 -6.60
CA ALA A 460 -18.56 8.91 -6.67
C ALA A 460 -19.53 8.97 -5.47
N ALA A 461 -19.04 9.27 -4.26
CA ALA A 461 -19.90 9.46 -3.09
C ALA A 461 -20.83 10.66 -3.26
N ILE A 462 -20.35 11.78 -3.82
CA ILE A 462 -21.13 12.99 -4.06
C ILE A 462 -22.16 12.78 -5.19
N ALA A 463 -21.76 12.13 -6.29
CA ALA A 463 -22.65 11.90 -7.43
C ALA A 463 -23.59 10.69 -7.25
N GLY A 464 -23.24 9.74 -6.40
CA GLY A 464 -23.96 8.46 -6.25
C GLY A 464 -23.58 7.41 -7.30
N HIS A 465 -22.69 7.74 -8.22
CA HIS A 465 -22.16 6.89 -9.30
C HIS A 465 -20.77 7.38 -9.71
N PHE A 466 -20.03 6.62 -10.50
CA PHE A 466 -18.76 7.12 -11.03
C PHE A 466 -18.98 8.28 -11.97
N VAL A 467 -18.12 9.28 -11.91
CA VAL A 467 -18.25 10.54 -12.63
C VAL A 467 -16.87 11.13 -12.93
N ASP A 468 -16.80 12.00 -13.93
CA ASP A 468 -15.60 12.80 -14.14
C ASP A 468 -15.37 13.73 -12.94
N VAL A 469 -14.21 13.56 -12.27
CA VAL A 469 -13.84 14.36 -11.09
C VAL A 469 -13.81 15.86 -11.41
N ASP A 470 -13.37 16.23 -12.60
CA ASP A 470 -13.25 17.63 -13.02
C ASP A 470 -14.61 18.32 -13.09
N THR A 471 -15.70 17.59 -13.35
CA THR A 471 -17.06 18.16 -13.34
C THR A 471 -17.53 18.58 -11.96
N LEU A 472 -16.89 18.07 -10.91
CA LEU A 472 -17.20 18.39 -9.51
C LEU A 472 -16.19 19.34 -8.87
N SER A 473 -15.08 19.64 -9.51
CA SER A 473 -13.98 20.44 -8.94
C SER A 473 -14.20 21.96 -9.05
N HIS A 474 -15.42 22.40 -9.46
CA HIS A 474 -15.77 23.81 -9.67
C HIS A 474 -16.88 24.27 -8.74
#